data_21fa84a0a744d78995fbe7b88150e02f
#
_entry.id   21fa84a0a744d78995fbe7b88150e02f
#
_cell.length_a   1.000
_cell.length_b   1.000
_cell.length_c   1.000
_cell.angle_alpha   90.00
_cell.angle_beta   90.00
_cell.angle_gamma   90.00
#
_symmetry.space_group_name_H-M   'P 1'
#
loop_
_entity.id
_entity.type
_entity.pdbx_description
1 polymer ?
#
loop_
_entity_poly.entity_id
_entity_poly.type
_entity_poly.pdbx_seq_one_letter_code
_entity_poly.pdbx_strand_id
1 'polypeptide(L)'
;EIPASLVGSEMCIRDRVPVLRAHSEAVNIEFESPFPVDEARELLAAAPGVELIDDPAANRFPMPTDVTGRDPVAIGRIRQDISHANALELWLCGDQIRKGAALNAVQIAELVIQK
;
A
#
# COMPACT_ATOMS: atom_id res chain seq x y z
N GLU A 1 18.17 -4.86 4.96
CA GLU A 1 18.47 -3.50 5.51
C GLU A 1 17.56 -2.49 4.84
N ILE A 2 16.95 -1.60 5.64
CA ILE A 2 16.19 -0.47 5.13
C ILE A 2 17.20 0.53 4.55
N PRO A 3 17.02 1.01 3.30
CA PRO A 3 17.93 1.99 2.70
C PRO A 3 18.08 3.21 3.62
N ALA A 4 19.30 3.72 3.77
CA ALA A 4 19.60 4.89 4.61
C ALA A 4 18.79 6.14 4.20
N SER A 5 18.34 6.21 2.95
CA SER A 5 17.44 7.26 2.43
C SER A 5 16.04 7.22 3.02
N LEU A 6 15.62 6.10 3.61
CA LEU A 6 14.33 5.97 4.30
C LEU A 6 14.46 6.18 5.82
N VAL A 7 15.68 6.29 6.34
CA VAL A 7 15.94 6.51 7.76
C VAL A 7 16.13 8.00 7.99
N GLY A 8 15.13 8.66 8.56
CA GLY A 8 15.18 10.05 8.96
C GLY A 8 14.51 11.06 8.02
N SER A 9 14.10 10.64 6.81
CA SER A 9 13.37 11.51 5.88
C SER A 9 11.88 11.20 5.75
N GLU A 10 11.46 10.04 6.22
CA GLU A 10 10.06 9.60 6.13
C GLU A 10 9.65 8.88 7.42
N MET A 11 8.46 9.14 7.90
CA MET A 11 7.83 8.40 8.99
C MET A 11 6.59 7.68 8.47
N CYS A 12 6.48 6.40 8.77
CA CYS A 12 5.34 5.58 8.39
C CYS A 12 4.72 4.93 9.62
N ILE A 13 3.45 5.19 9.85
CA ILE A 13 2.64 4.54 10.89
C ILE A 13 1.66 3.59 10.20
N ARG A 14 1.58 2.34 10.68
CA ARG A 14 0.69 1.33 10.15
C ARG A 14 -0.14 0.71 11.27
N ASP A 15 -1.45 0.83 11.15
CA ASP A 15 -2.41 0.20 12.03
C ASP A 15 -3.11 -0.94 11.31
N ARG A 16 -3.10 -2.14 11.89
CA ARG A 16 -3.69 -3.34 11.31
C ARG A 16 -5.05 -3.64 11.92
N VAL A 17 -6.02 -3.95 11.06
CA VAL A 17 -7.35 -4.38 11.48
C VAL A 17 -7.35 -5.89 11.76
N PRO A 18 -8.00 -6.37 12.84
CA PRO A 18 -8.06 -7.78 13.19
C PRO A 18 -9.07 -8.54 12.31
N VAL A 19 -8.70 -8.86 11.09
CA VAL A 19 -9.49 -9.69 10.17
C VAL A 19 -8.88 -11.08 10.06
N LEU A 20 -9.71 -12.09 9.77
CA LEU A 20 -9.27 -13.48 9.67
C LEU A 20 -8.38 -13.72 8.46
N ARG A 21 -8.71 -13.10 7.33
CA ARG A 21 -7.96 -13.22 6.08
C ARG A 21 -7.95 -11.90 5.32
N ALA A 22 -6.87 -11.69 4.60
CA ALA A 22 -6.51 -10.45 3.91
C ALA A 22 -6.20 -9.32 4.90
N HIS A 23 -4.92 -9.17 5.22
CA HIS A 23 -4.47 -8.07 6.07
C HIS A 23 -5.02 -6.74 5.54
N SER A 24 -5.55 -5.95 6.45
CA SER A 24 -6.13 -4.64 6.17
C SER A 24 -5.46 -3.62 7.06
N GLU A 25 -4.84 -2.62 6.47
CA GLU A 25 -3.97 -1.69 7.17
C GLU A 25 -4.30 -0.25 6.81
N ALA A 26 -4.41 0.60 7.82
CA ALA A 26 -4.37 2.04 7.67
C ALA A 26 -2.91 2.48 7.76
N VAL A 27 -2.47 3.23 6.77
CA VAL A 27 -1.07 3.68 6.66
C VAL A 27 -1.03 5.19 6.59
N ASN A 28 -0.23 5.81 7.44
CA ASN A 28 0.12 7.21 7.39
C ASN A 28 1.60 7.33 7.00
N ILE A 29 1.90 8.13 5.99
CA ILE A 29 3.26 8.34 5.49
C ILE A 29 3.55 9.83 5.51
N GLU A 30 4.57 10.22 6.24
CA GLU A 30 5.09 11.59 6.29
C GLU A 30 6.32 11.69 5.38
N PHE A 31 6.33 12.70 4.50
CA PHE A 31 7.39 12.99 3.55
C PHE A 31 8.16 14.24 3.97
N GLU A 32 9.39 14.41 3.49
CA GLU A 32 10.18 15.64 3.71
C GLU A 32 9.53 16.89 3.10
N SER A 33 8.80 16.71 2.00
CA SER A 33 8.10 17.77 1.30
C SER A 33 6.66 17.35 0.95
N PRO A 34 5.76 18.30 0.69
CA PRO A 34 4.39 17.96 0.27
C PRO A 34 4.38 17.04 -0.93
N PHE A 35 3.57 15.99 -0.86
CA PHE A 35 3.39 15.03 -1.94
C PHE A 35 1.92 15.04 -2.40
N PRO A 36 1.63 15.41 -3.67
CA PRO A 36 0.25 15.53 -4.16
C PRO A 36 -0.48 14.18 -4.19
N VAL A 37 -1.73 14.17 -3.74
CA VAL A 37 -2.58 12.97 -3.72
C VAL A 37 -2.76 12.37 -5.12
N ASP A 38 -2.93 13.21 -6.14
CA ASP A 38 -3.14 12.74 -7.52
C ASP A 38 -1.88 12.08 -8.09
N GLU A 39 -0.70 12.62 -7.79
CA GLU A 39 0.57 11.99 -8.15
C GLU A 39 0.75 10.64 -7.44
N ALA A 40 0.37 10.53 -6.18
CA ALA A 40 0.37 9.27 -5.45
C ALA A 40 -0.55 8.23 -6.09
N ARG A 41 -1.74 8.63 -6.55
CA ARG A 41 -2.67 7.76 -7.27
C ARG A 41 -2.07 7.27 -8.59
N GLU A 42 -1.48 8.14 -9.37
CA GLU A 42 -0.85 7.79 -10.65
C GLU A 42 0.30 6.78 -10.46
N LEU A 43 1.18 7.03 -9.51
CA LEU A 43 2.29 6.14 -9.18
C LEU A 43 1.81 4.76 -8.71
N LEU A 44 0.81 4.72 -7.83
CA LEU A 44 0.26 3.48 -7.32
C LEU A 44 -0.52 2.70 -8.39
N ALA A 45 -1.23 3.38 -9.27
CA ALA A 45 -1.92 2.75 -10.40
C ALA A 45 -0.96 2.08 -11.39
N ALA A 46 0.25 2.63 -11.54
CA ALA A 46 1.30 2.08 -12.40
C ALA A 46 2.19 1.04 -11.71
N ALA A 47 2.10 0.90 -10.39
CA ALA A 47 2.99 0.04 -9.62
C ALA A 47 2.68 -1.46 -9.85
N PRO A 48 3.68 -2.29 -10.14
CA PRO A 48 3.48 -3.72 -10.31
C PRO A 48 3.03 -4.38 -8.99
N GLY A 49 2.04 -5.27 -9.07
CA GLY A 49 1.49 -5.97 -7.92
C GLY A 49 0.56 -5.14 -7.04
N VAL A 50 0.20 -3.96 -7.49
CA VAL A 50 -0.78 -3.07 -6.85
C VAL A 50 -2.03 -2.96 -7.72
N GLU A 51 -3.19 -2.96 -7.08
CA GLU A 51 -4.48 -2.64 -7.70
C GLU A 51 -5.06 -1.40 -7.00
N LEU A 52 -5.24 -0.33 -7.73
CA LEU A 52 -5.86 0.88 -7.19
C LEU A 52 -7.38 0.74 -7.16
N ILE A 53 -7.98 0.76 -5.97
CA ILE A 53 -9.43 0.79 -5.76
C ILE A 53 -9.74 2.05 -4.94
N ASP A 54 -9.92 3.18 -5.61
CA ASP A 54 -10.10 4.47 -4.95
C ASP A 54 -11.10 5.35 -5.71
N ASP A 55 -12.39 5.07 -5.50
CA ASP A 55 -13.50 5.86 -6.05
C ASP A 55 -14.38 6.41 -4.92
N PRO A 56 -14.10 7.62 -4.44
CA PRO A 56 -14.87 8.24 -3.37
C PRO A 56 -16.33 8.52 -3.77
N ALA A 57 -16.61 8.80 -5.05
CA ALA A 57 -17.95 9.10 -5.52
C ALA A 57 -18.86 7.86 -5.49
N ALA A 58 -18.31 6.71 -5.85
CA ALA A 58 -19.00 5.42 -5.74
C ALA A 58 -18.86 4.77 -4.35
N ASN A 59 -18.22 5.43 -3.39
CA ASN A 59 -17.88 4.88 -2.07
C ASN A 59 -17.17 3.52 -2.18
N ARG A 60 -16.28 3.38 -3.16
CA ARG A 60 -15.53 2.16 -3.43
C ARG A 60 -14.10 2.28 -2.92
N PHE A 61 -13.70 1.33 -2.10
CA PHE A 61 -12.39 1.22 -1.47
C PHE A 61 -12.03 -0.24 -1.25
N PRO A 62 -10.75 -0.61 -1.02
CA PRO A 62 -10.34 -1.98 -0.82
C PRO A 62 -11.03 -2.65 0.38
N MET A 63 -11.46 -3.87 0.19
CA MET A 63 -12.01 -4.72 1.25
C MET A 63 -11.28 -6.07 1.29
N PRO A 64 -11.20 -6.73 2.46
CA PRO A 64 -10.60 -8.06 2.58
C PRO A 64 -11.18 -9.08 1.60
N THR A 65 -12.47 -8.99 1.31
CA THR A 65 -13.17 -9.86 0.35
C THR A 65 -12.73 -9.65 -1.09
N ASP A 66 -12.26 -8.46 -1.43
CA ASP A 66 -11.81 -8.14 -2.80
C ASP A 66 -10.47 -8.80 -3.13
N VAL A 67 -9.62 -9.03 -2.12
CA VAL A 67 -8.24 -9.50 -2.32
C VAL A 67 -7.98 -10.91 -1.83
N THR A 68 -8.90 -11.52 -1.10
CA THR A 68 -8.75 -12.91 -0.63
C THR A 68 -8.59 -13.86 -1.82
N GLY A 69 -7.47 -14.60 -1.86
CA GLY A 69 -7.11 -15.51 -2.95
C GLY A 69 -6.51 -14.83 -4.17
N ARG A 70 -6.27 -13.52 -4.12
CA ARG A 70 -5.70 -12.74 -5.22
C ARG A 70 -4.26 -12.30 -4.92
N ASP A 71 -3.49 -12.09 -5.98
CA ASP A 71 -2.07 -11.74 -5.88
C ASP A 71 -1.80 -10.25 -5.62
N PRO A 72 -2.54 -9.31 -6.25
CA PRO A 72 -2.30 -7.89 -6.02
C PRO A 72 -2.66 -7.43 -4.60
N VAL A 73 -1.95 -6.42 -4.13
CA VAL A 73 -2.36 -5.62 -2.96
C VAL A 73 -3.27 -4.51 -3.46
N ALA A 74 -4.48 -4.44 -2.92
CA ALA A 74 -5.41 -3.37 -3.22
C ALA A 74 -5.14 -2.17 -2.32
N ILE A 75 -5.03 -0.98 -2.92
CA ILE A 75 -4.80 0.30 -2.22
C ILE A 75 -5.90 1.28 -2.59
N GLY A 76 -6.33 2.07 -1.63
CA GLY A 76 -7.32 3.13 -1.84
C GLY A 76 -7.46 4.04 -0.64
N ARG A 77 -8.49 4.88 -0.66
CA ARG A 77 -8.72 5.94 0.33
C ARG A 77 -7.51 6.85 0.51
N ILE A 78 -6.82 7.12 -0.61
CA ILE A 78 -5.63 7.97 -0.63
C ILE A 78 -6.09 9.42 -0.44
N ARG A 79 -5.59 10.05 0.61
CA ARG A 79 -5.97 11.39 0.98
C ARG A 79 -4.85 12.12 1.71
N GLN A 80 -4.91 13.44 1.67
CA GLN A 80 -4.05 14.28 2.47
C GLN A 80 -4.36 14.07 3.96
N ASP A 81 -3.33 13.99 4.79
CA ASP A 81 -3.47 14.02 6.24
C ASP A 81 -3.96 15.41 6.67
N ILE A 82 -4.96 15.44 7.55
CA ILE A 82 -5.51 16.70 8.07
C ILE A 82 -4.64 17.33 9.17
N SER A 83 -3.74 16.55 9.76
CA SER A 83 -2.88 16.99 10.86
C SER A 83 -1.48 17.41 10.40
N HIS A 84 -1.04 16.96 9.22
CA HIS A 84 0.30 17.21 8.72
C HIS A 84 0.32 17.45 7.19
N ALA A 85 0.82 18.63 6.80
CA ALA A 85 0.79 19.06 5.38
C ALA A 85 1.62 18.18 4.43
N ASN A 86 2.62 17.48 4.93
CA ASN A 86 3.50 16.62 4.14
C ASN A 86 3.14 15.13 4.28
N ALA A 87 2.00 14.79 4.88
CA ALA A 87 1.63 13.41 5.09
C ALA A 87 0.42 12.99 4.23
N LEU A 88 0.44 11.75 3.81
CA LEU A 88 -0.68 11.08 3.15
C LEU A 88 -1.20 9.93 4.03
N GLU A 89 -2.50 9.75 3.99
CA GLU A 89 -3.15 8.57 4.53
C GLU A 89 -3.66 7.69 3.40
N LEU A 90 -3.53 6.40 3.57
CA LEU A 90 -4.05 5.42 2.64
C LEU A 90 -4.53 4.16 3.38
N TRP A 91 -5.35 3.39 2.70
CA TRP A 91 -5.87 2.12 3.17
C TRP A 91 -5.48 1.03 2.19
N LEU A 92 -5.01 -0.10 2.70
CA LEU A 92 -4.63 -1.22 1.87
C LEU A 92 -5.17 -2.56 2.40
N CYS A 93 -5.41 -3.48 1.48
CA CYS A 93 -5.76 -4.86 1.76
C CYS A 93 -4.91 -5.79 0.89
N GLY A 94 -4.39 -6.87 1.49
CA GLY A 94 -3.61 -7.86 0.76
C GLY A 94 -3.73 -9.25 1.37
N ASP A 95 -3.76 -10.30 0.52
CA ASP A 95 -3.79 -11.67 1.01
C ASP A 95 -2.42 -12.03 1.63
N GLN A 96 -2.40 -12.19 2.95
CA GLN A 96 -1.18 -12.45 3.71
C GLN A 96 -0.52 -13.78 3.36
N ILE A 97 -1.28 -14.75 2.84
CA ILE A 97 -0.76 -16.08 2.47
C ILE A 97 -0.03 -15.99 1.12
N ARG A 98 -0.49 -15.10 0.24
CA ARG A 98 0.05 -14.92 -1.12
C ARG A 98 1.13 -13.82 -1.16
N LYS A 99 0.76 -12.60 -1.37
CA LYS A 99 1.71 -11.47 -1.52
C LYS A 99 2.48 -11.17 -0.24
N GLY A 100 1.87 -11.35 0.92
CA GLY A 100 2.54 -11.18 2.21
C GLY A 100 3.52 -12.31 2.61
N ALA A 101 3.53 -13.43 1.89
CA ALA A 101 4.35 -14.61 2.23
C ALA A 101 4.88 -15.35 1.01
N ALA A 102 4.26 -16.47 0.63
CA ALA A 102 4.79 -17.41 -0.36
C ALA A 102 4.99 -16.79 -1.75
N LEU A 103 4.00 -16.07 -2.27
CA LEU A 103 4.09 -15.44 -3.58
C LEU A 103 5.21 -14.41 -3.64
N ASN A 104 5.36 -13.59 -2.60
CA ASN A 104 6.40 -12.57 -2.57
C ASN A 104 7.80 -13.17 -2.58
N ALA A 105 8.01 -14.30 -1.89
CA ALA A 105 9.28 -15.03 -1.92
C ALA A 105 9.60 -15.57 -3.33
N VAL A 106 8.61 -16.12 -4.03
CA VAL A 106 8.76 -16.59 -5.40
C VAL A 106 9.09 -15.44 -6.34
N GLN A 107 8.38 -14.32 -6.26
CA GLN A 107 8.64 -13.15 -7.10
C GLN A 107 10.03 -12.54 -6.88
N ILE A 108 10.53 -12.51 -5.63
CA ILE A 108 11.89 -12.10 -5.32
C ILE A 108 12.91 -13.05 -5.96
N ALA A 109 12.69 -14.36 -5.87
CA ALA A 109 13.56 -15.36 -6.49
C ALA A 109 13.59 -15.20 -8.03
N GLU A 110 12.44 -14.99 -8.67
CA GLU A 110 12.35 -14.73 -10.11
C GLU A 110 13.20 -13.50 -10.53
N LEU A 111 13.11 -12.39 -9.78
CA LEU A 111 13.90 -11.20 -10.04
C LEU A 111 15.40 -11.43 -9.90
N VAL A 112 15.82 -12.31 -8.99
CA VAL A 112 17.24 -12.66 -8.80
C VAL A 112 17.76 -13.52 -9.94
N ILE A 113 16.94 -14.45 -10.44
CA ILE A 113 17.32 -15.36 -11.53
C ILE A 113 17.38 -14.63 -12.90
N GLN A 114 16.55 -13.59 -13.10
CA GLN A 114 16.52 -12.81 -14.34
C GLN A 114 17.72 -11.85 -14.51
N LYS A 115 18.55 -11.73 -13.49
CA LYS A 115 19.81 -10.95 -13.54
C LYS A 115 20.98 -11.84 -14.01
#